data_d042abc6c3d4fe08c15c3dc6aa02645c
#
_entry.id   d042abc6c3d4fe08c15c3dc6aa02645c
#
_cell.length_a   1.000
_cell.length_b   1.000
_cell.length_c   1.000
_cell.angle_alpha   90.00
_cell.angle_beta   90.00
_cell.angle_gamma   90.00
#
_symmetry.space_group_name_H-M   'P 1'
#
loop_
_entity.id
_entity.type
_entity.pdbx_description
1 polymer ?
#
loop_
_entity_poly.entity_id
_entity_poly.type
_entity_poly.pdbx_seq_one_letter_code
_entity_poly.pdbx_strand_id
1 'polypeptide(L)'
;MITANRGDLFPDRADGRAESVWKLFRTPEELTPEQRDCTAISAWAFGCILLLELLESEPAIDRKRIWLHGHSRLGKTALWAAANDPRFAGVVSNDSGCCGAALSRRNFGEHISYITETFPWWFRKVLDSYAGREEELPFDQHFLISLVAPRPVLVASATEDLWADPRGEFLAAKAAGEVYRLFGAAGLGTEAEFPPPDRPLYGDGVGYYLRTG
;
A
#
# COMPACT_ATOMS: atom_id res chain seq x y z
N MET A 1 -5.28 -2.95 -19.49
CA MET A 1 -5.48 -2.91 -18.02
C MET A 1 -6.24 -4.18 -17.63
N ILE A 2 -5.78 -4.87 -16.61
CA ILE A 2 -6.41 -6.09 -16.07
C ILE A 2 -6.84 -5.75 -14.65
N THR A 3 -8.03 -6.17 -14.25
CA THR A 3 -8.58 -5.90 -12.92
C THR A 3 -8.92 -7.22 -12.23
N ALA A 4 -8.69 -7.27 -10.91
CA ALA A 4 -9.10 -8.37 -10.05
C ALA A 4 -10.12 -7.87 -9.01
N ASN A 5 -11.13 -8.70 -8.72
CA ASN A 5 -12.10 -8.37 -7.69
C ASN A 5 -11.57 -8.84 -6.32
N ARG A 6 -11.30 -7.89 -5.43
CA ARG A 6 -10.80 -8.21 -4.09
C ARG A 6 -11.77 -9.09 -3.27
N GLY A 7 -13.08 -8.97 -3.53
CA GLY A 7 -14.10 -9.74 -2.82
C GLY A 7 -14.00 -11.25 -3.02
N ASP A 8 -13.42 -11.69 -4.14
CA ASP A 8 -13.21 -13.10 -4.43
C ASP A 8 -12.04 -13.69 -3.62
N LEU A 9 -11.15 -12.84 -3.12
CA LEU A 9 -9.98 -13.23 -2.32
C LEU A 9 -10.25 -13.12 -0.82
N PHE A 10 -10.90 -12.04 -0.40
CA PHE A 10 -11.37 -11.82 0.96
C PHE A 10 -12.53 -10.83 0.89
N PRO A 11 -13.77 -11.26 1.17
CA PRO A 11 -14.90 -10.35 1.27
C PRO A 11 -14.65 -9.28 2.32
N ASP A 12 -14.79 -8.00 1.95
CA ASP A 12 -14.42 -6.85 2.79
C ASP A 12 -15.45 -6.60 3.90
N ARG A 13 -15.53 -7.55 4.83
CA ARG A 13 -16.43 -7.54 5.98
C ARG A 13 -15.87 -8.37 7.13
N ALA A 14 -16.40 -8.19 8.33
CA ALA A 14 -15.89 -8.78 9.57
C ALA A 14 -15.80 -10.31 9.55
N ASP A 15 -16.77 -10.99 8.95
CA ASP A 15 -16.83 -12.45 8.81
C ASP A 15 -16.20 -12.99 7.51
N GLY A 16 -15.67 -12.09 6.67
CA GLY A 16 -15.10 -12.44 5.37
C GLY A 16 -13.94 -13.44 5.42
N ARG A 17 -13.30 -13.58 6.59
CA ARG A 17 -12.15 -14.47 6.78
C ARG A 17 -12.48 -15.93 6.47
N ALA A 18 -13.64 -16.41 6.88
CA ALA A 18 -14.09 -17.78 6.64
C ALA A 18 -14.37 -18.09 5.15
N GLU A 19 -14.64 -17.06 4.35
CA GLU A 19 -14.89 -17.19 2.91
C GLU A 19 -13.66 -16.82 2.06
N SER A 20 -12.59 -16.36 2.71
CA SER A 20 -11.40 -15.86 2.04
C SER A 20 -10.52 -16.98 1.47
N VAL A 21 -9.53 -16.59 0.69
CA VAL A 21 -8.47 -17.47 0.19
C VAL A 21 -7.69 -18.16 1.31
N TRP A 22 -7.72 -17.63 2.54
CA TRP A 22 -7.06 -18.24 3.69
C TRP A 22 -7.61 -19.64 4.04
N LYS A 23 -8.86 -19.96 3.68
CA LYS A 23 -9.43 -21.32 3.82
C LYS A 23 -8.67 -22.41 3.06
N LEU A 24 -7.80 -22.04 2.13
CA LEU A 24 -6.92 -22.97 1.42
C LEU A 24 -5.71 -23.38 2.27
N PHE A 25 -5.39 -22.64 3.33
CA PHE A 25 -4.18 -22.76 4.14
C PHE A 25 -4.45 -22.90 5.63
N ARG A 26 -5.71 -22.70 6.06
CA ARG A 26 -6.11 -22.63 7.48
C ARG A 26 -7.38 -23.43 7.71
N THR A 27 -7.52 -23.95 8.93
CA THR A 27 -8.74 -24.62 9.39
C THR A 27 -9.85 -23.59 9.73
N PRO A 28 -11.12 -23.99 9.82
CA PRO A 28 -12.19 -23.10 10.26
C PRO A 28 -11.93 -22.47 11.65
N GLU A 29 -11.31 -23.22 12.57
CA GLU A 29 -10.96 -22.76 13.92
C GLU A 29 -9.88 -21.67 13.91
N GLU A 30 -9.02 -21.66 12.89
CA GLU A 30 -8.00 -20.64 12.68
C GLU A 30 -8.51 -19.41 11.90
N LEU A 31 -9.74 -19.44 11.41
CA LEU A 31 -10.35 -18.37 10.62
C LEU A 31 -11.41 -17.57 11.40
N THR A 32 -11.40 -17.66 12.73
CA THR A 32 -12.30 -16.87 13.57
C THR A 32 -11.94 -15.37 13.57
N PRO A 33 -12.90 -14.48 13.94
CA PRO A 33 -12.61 -13.05 14.03
C PRO A 33 -11.46 -12.68 14.98
N GLU A 34 -11.19 -13.52 15.99
CA GLU A 34 -10.11 -13.35 16.95
C GLU A 34 -8.73 -13.68 16.35
N GLN A 35 -8.68 -14.54 15.36
CA GLN A 35 -7.45 -14.95 14.65
C GLN A 35 -7.08 -13.93 13.59
N ARG A 36 -6.60 -12.76 14.02
CA ARG A 36 -6.30 -11.61 13.13
C ARG A 36 -4.96 -11.69 12.42
N ASP A 37 -4.38 -12.87 12.27
CA ASP A 37 -3.18 -13.09 11.46
C ASP A 37 -3.49 -13.22 9.96
N CYS A 38 -4.67 -13.75 9.62
CA CYS A 38 -5.19 -13.88 8.26
C CYS A 38 -5.92 -12.59 7.85
N THR A 39 -5.19 -11.60 7.38
CA THR A 39 -5.73 -10.26 7.11
C THR A 39 -6.23 -10.11 5.68
N ALA A 40 -7.17 -9.17 5.48
CA ALA A 40 -7.72 -8.90 4.16
C ALA A 40 -6.68 -8.27 3.23
N ILE A 41 -5.90 -7.30 3.72
CA ILE A 41 -4.83 -6.66 2.91
C ILE A 41 -3.83 -7.71 2.41
N SER A 42 -3.43 -8.66 3.26
CA SER A 42 -2.53 -9.73 2.87
C SER A 42 -3.16 -10.70 1.86
N ALA A 43 -4.44 -11.02 2.01
CA ALA A 43 -5.17 -11.88 1.06
C ALA A 43 -5.29 -11.21 -0.32
N TRP A 44 -5.62 -9.91 -0.35
CA TRP A 44 -5.71 -9.15 -1.61
C TRP A 44 -4.34 -9.03 -2.29
N ALA A 45 -3.28 -8.79 -1.52
CA ALA A 45 -1.91 -8.75 -2.05
C ALA A 45 -1.48 -10.12 -2.59
N PHE A 46 -1.79 -11.21 -1.89
CA PHE A 46 -1.55 -12.57 -2.37
C PHE A 46 -2.26 -12.84 -3.70
N GLY A 47 -3.50 -12.38 -3.85
CA GLY A 47 -4.22 -12.47 -5.12
C GLY A 47 -3.55 -11.71 -6.27
N CYS A 48 -2.95 -10.55 -5.98
CA CYS A 48 -2.15 -9.83 -6.99
C CYS A 48 -0.93 -10.66 -7.44
N ILE A 49 -0.27 -11.36 -6.50
CA ILE A 49 0.88 -12.22 -6.79
C ILE A 49 0.45 -13.45 -7.61
N LEU A 50 -0.66 -14.08 -7.28
CA LEU A 50 -1.20 -15.19 -8.08
C LEU A 50 -1.59 -14.74 -9.49
N LEU A 51 -2.19 -13.55 -9.62
CA LEU A 51 -2.50 -12.98 -10.94
C LEU A 51 -1.22 -12.71 -11.74
N LEU A 52 -0.15 -12.25 -11.10
CA LEU A 52 1.14 -12.05 -11.75
C LEU A 52 1.66 -13.36 -12.37
N GLU A 53 1.60 -14.48 -11.65
CA GLU A 53 2.01 -15.79 -12.16
C GLU A 53 1.21 -16.20 -13.40
N LEU A 54 -0.10 -15.95 -13.39
CA LEU A 54 -0.95 -16.19 -14.56
C LEU A 54 -0.54 -15.29 -15.74
N LEU A 55 -0.30 -14.00 -15.50
CA LEU A 55 0.07 -13.02 -16.52
C LEU A 55 1.45 -13.32 -17.14
N GLU A 56 2.38 -13.87 -16.36
CA GLU A 56 3.69 -14.30 -16.86
C GLU A 56 3.62 -15.47 -17.85
N SER A 57 2.55 -16.26 -17.80
CA SER A 57 2.30 -17.34 -18.74
C SER A 57 1.60 -16.89 -20.05
N GLU A 58 1.09 -15.66 -20.09
CA GLU A 58 0.35 -15.12 -21.24
C GLU A 58 1.31 -14.49 -22.26
N PRO A 59 1.44 -15.08 -23.48
CA PRO A 59 2.42 -14.62 -24.49
C PRO A 59 2.20 -13.17 -24.97
N ALA A 60 0.98 -12.64 -24.84
CA ALA A 60 0.65 -11.27 -25.25
C ALA A 60 1.09 -10.22 -24.23
N ILE A 61 1.59 -10.62 -23.05
CA ILE A 61 1.96 -9.72 -21.96
C ILE A 61 3.48 -9.62 -21.84
N ASP A 62 3.98 -8.39 -21.82
CA ASP A 62 5.38 -8.13 -21.48
C ASP A 62 5.57 -8.22 -19.96
N ARG A 63 6.14 -9.34 -19.51
CA ARG A 63 6.40 -9.65 -18.08
C ARG A 63 7.23 -8.59 -17.37
N LYS A 64 8.10 -7.88 -18.09
CA LYS A 64 8.98 -6.84 -17.53
C LYS A 64 8.25 -5.51 -17.33
N ARG A 65 6.99 -5.42 -17.71
CA ARG A 65 6.20 -4.17 -17.67
C ARG A 65 4.87 -4.32 -16.90
N ILE A 66 4.77 -5.31 -16.02
CA ILE A 66 3.58 -5.50 -15.20
C ILE A 66 3.69 -4.59 -13.97
N TRP A 67 2.78 -3.62 -13.91
CA TRP A 67 2.68 -2.67 -12.80
C TRP A 67 1.42 -2.92 -11.99
N LEU A 68 1.51 -2.67 -10.68
CA LEU A 68 0.34 -2.62 -9.82
C LEU A 68 -0.20 -1.19 -9.72
N HIS A 69 -1.51 -1.07 -9.64
CA HIS A 69 -2.20 0.17 -9.31
C HIS A 69 -3.33 -0.12 -8.33
N GLY A 70 -3.43 0.69 -7.28
CA GLY A 70 -4.52 0.62 -6.32
C GLY A 70 -4.89 1.98 -5.77
N HIS A 71 -6.17 2.15 -5.44
CA HIS A 71 -6.72 3.33 -4.79
C HIS A 71 -7.16 3.00 -3.38
N SER A 72 -6.94 3.93 -2.42
CA SER A 72 -7.36 3.79 -1.02
C SER A 72 -6.81 2.48 -0.42
N ARG A 73 -7.65 1.62 0.18
CA ARG A 73 -7.27 0.29 0.71
C ARG A 73 -6.55 -0.58 -0.31
N LEU A 74 -6.87 -0.43 -1.59
CA LEU A 74 -6.16 -1.18 -2.65
C LEU A 74 -4.82 -0.53 -3.01
N GLY A 75 -4.59 0.74 -2.71
CA GLY A 75 -3.27 1.36 -2.74
C GLY A 75 -2.34 0.78 -1.66
N LYS A 76 -2.86 0.58 -0.43
CA LYS A 76 -2.17 -0.16 0.65
C LYS A 76 -1.82 -1.58 0.18
N THR A 77 -2.78 -2.26 -0.46
CA THR A 77 -2.61 -3.62 -1.02
C THR A 77 -1.54 -3.67 -2.11
N ALA A 78 -1.56 -2.71 -3.04
CA ALA A 78 -0.60 -2.65 -4.15
C ALA A 78 0.83 -2.45 -3.65
N LEU A 79 1.04 -1.54 -2.69
CA LEU A 79 2.34 -1.35 -2.04
C LEU A 79 2.81 -2.63 -1.35
N TRP A 80 1.93 -3.28 -0.59
CA TRP A 80 2.27 -4.52 0.12
C TRP A 80 2.59 -5.67 -0.83
N ALA A 81 1.82 -5.83 -1.92
CA ALA A 81 2.11 -6.85 -2.94
C ALA A 81 3.45 -6.59 -3.64
N ALA A 82 3.72 -5.35 -4.06
CA ALA A 82 4.97 -4.99 -4.70
C ALA A 82 6.19 -5.16 -3.77
N ALA A 83 6.03 -4.89 -2.46
CA ALA A 83 7.07 -5.12 -1.46
C ALA A 83 7.40 -6.61 -1.27
N ASN A 84 6.41 -7.50 -1.47
CA ASN A 84 6.57 -8.94 -1.28
C ASN A 84 6.99 -9.70 -2.55
N ASP A 85 6.79 -9.12 -3.74
CA ASP A 85 7.17 -9.77 -4.98
C ASP A 85 7.94 -8.84 -5.93
N PRO A 86 9.25 -9.11 -6.15
CA PRO A 86 10.11 -8.27 -6.97
C PRO A 86 9.83 -8.36 -8.48
N ARG A 87 8.97 -9.24 -8.94
CA ARG A 87 8.62 -9.39 -10.36
C ARG A 87 7.72 -8.27 -10.86
N PHE A 88 6.99 -7.58 -9.98
CA PHE A 88 6.28 -6.36 -10.40
C PHE A 88 7.28 -5.28 -10.82
N ALA A 89 7.10 -4.74 -12.02
CA ALA A 89 7.97 -3.72 -12.58
C ALA A 89 7.92 -2.37 -11.84
N GLY A 90 6.83 -2.12 -11.12
CA GLY A 90 6.63 -0.93 -10.31
C GLY A 90 5.21 -0.90 -9.73
N VAL A 91 4.91 0.14 -8.97
CA VAL A 91 3.62 0.31 -8.30
C VAL A 91 3.15 1.77 -8.30
N VAL A 92 1.84 1.94 -8.43
CA VAL A 92 1.13 3.21 -8.25
C VAL A 92 0.20 3.07 -7.05
N SER A 93 0.46 3.85 -6.01
CA SER A 93 -0.38 3.97 -4.82
C SER A 93 -1.13 5.29 -4.86
N ASN A 94 -2.46 5.25 -4.99
CA ASN A 94 -3.29 6.44 -5.11
C ASN A 94 -4.17 6.62 -3.88
N ASP A 95 -4.07 7.77 -3.22
CA ASP A 95 -4.82 8.14 -2.01
C ASP A 95 -4.87 6.99 -0.98
N SER A 96 -3.74 6.39 -0.69
CA SER A 96 -3.71 5.17 0.13
C SER A 96 -3.72 5.45 1.64
N GLY A 97 -3.38 6.64 2.06
CA GLY A 97 -3.54 7.11 3.44
C GLY A 97 -2.77 6.33 4.49
N CYS A 98 -3.29 6.31 5.69
CA CYS A 98 -2.71 5.61 6.85
C CYS A 98 -2.51 4.13 6.57
N CYS A 99 -1.40 3.56 7.02
CA CYS A 99 -0.96 2.19 6.71
C CYS A 99 -0.82 1.90 5.19
N GLY A 100 -0.86 2.93 4.37
CA GLY A 100 -0.53 2.95 2.95
C GLY A 100 0.72 3.78 2.72
N ALA A 101 0.61 4.91 2.01
CA ALA A 101 1.73 5.79 1.74
C ALA A 101 1.86 6.98 2.71
N ALA A 102 0.82 7.32 3.51
CA ALA A 102 0.87 8.44 4.42
C ALA A 102 1.61 8.12 5.73
N LEU A 103 2.48 9.02 6.19
CA LEU A 103 3.17 8.89 7.48
C LEU A 103 2.15 8.82 8.63
N SER A 104 2.09 7.69 9.34
CA SER A 104 1.18 7.48 10.46
C SER A 104 1.47 8.42 11.64
N ARG A 105 2.75 8.73 11.90
CA ARG A 105 3.17 9.64 12.96
C ARG A 105 2.71 11.09 12.80
N ARG A 106 2.24 11.47 11.60
CA ARG A 106 1.61 12.78 11.40
C ARG A 106 0.27 12.89 12.07
N ASN A 107 -0.40 11.76 12.30
CA ASN A 107 -1.71 11.67 12.93
C ASN A 107 -2.72 12.66 12.32
N PHE A 108 -2.83 12.66 10.99
CA PHE A 108 -3.70 13.53 10.21
C PHE A 108 -4.56 12.69 9.25
N GLY A 109 -5.83 13.05 9.08
CA GLY A 109 -6.76 12.31 8.25
C GLY A 109 -7.13 10.96 8.86
N GLU A 110 -6.98 9.87 8.10
CA GLU A 110 -7.17 8.50 8.58
C GLU A 110 -6.07 8.13 9.58
N HIS A 111 -6.44 7.52 10.72
CA HIS A 111 -5.48 7.11 11.75
C HIS A 111 -5.64 5.64 12.12
N ILE A 112 -4.65 5.10 12.84
CA ILE A 112 -4.62 3.68 13.22
C ILE A 112 -5.85 3.31 14.04
N SER A 113 -6.29 4.15 15.01
CA SER A 113 -7.49 3.87 15.80
C SER A 113 -8.73 3.68 14.92
N TYR A 114 -8.96 4.58 13.96
CA TYR A 114 -10.09 4.45 13.05
C TYR A 114 -10.05 3.16 12.22
N ILE A 115 -8.88 2.84 11.65
CA ILE A 115 -8.72 1.65 10.82
C ILE A 115 -8.95 0.37 11.64
N THR A 116 -8.37 0.28 12.83
CA THR A 116 -8.45 -0.93 13.67
C THR A 116 -9.83 -1.14 14.26
N GLU A 117 -10.58 -0.08 14.53
CA GLU A 117 -11.96 -0.14 15.01
C GLU A 117 -12.95 -0.42 13.88
N THR A 118 -12.81 0.28 12.74
CA THR A 118 -13.76 0.18 11.63
C THR A 118 -13.54 -1.06 10.77
N PHE A 119 -12.27 -1.44 10.56
CA PHE A 119 -11.86 -2.55 9.68
C PHE A 119 -10.91 -3.52 10.40
N PRO A 120 -11.31 -4.13 11.52
CA PRO A 120 -10.44 -4.99 12.34
C PRO A 120 -9.94 -6.24 11.60
N TRP A 121 -10.42 -6.51 10.40
CA TRP A 121 -9.95 -7.61 9.54
C TRP A 121 -8.87 -7.22 8.55
N TRP A 122 -8.55 -5.91 8.40
CA TRP A 122 -7.54 -5.47 7.42
C TRP A 122 -6.11 -5.76 7.84
N PHE A 123 -5.80 -5.61 9.12
CA PHE A 123 -4.45 -5.70 9.67
C PHE A 123 -4.36 -6.67 10.85
N ARG A 124 -3.13 -7.03 11.21
CA ARG A 124 -2.87 -7.86 12.38
C ARG A 124 -3.22 -7.11 13.66
N LYS A 125 -3.64 -7.89 14.68
CA LYS A 125 -4.08 -7.34 15.98
C LYS A 125 -3.02 -6.48 16.68
N VAL A 126 -1.73 -6.74 16.43
CA VAL A 126 -0.64 -5.95 17.02
C VAL A 126 -0.74 -4.46 16.65
N LEU A 127 -1.38 -4.11 15.52
CA LEU A 127 -1.56 -2.72 15.13
C LEU A 127 -2.46 -1.95 16.12
N ASP A 128 -3.41 -2.63 16.77
CA ASP A 128 -4.31 -2.01 17.75
C ASP A 128 -3.55 -1.38 18.93
N SER A 129 -2.38 -1.93 19.28
CA SER A 129 -1.56 -1.42 20.37
C SER A 129 -0.92 -0.06 20.08
N TYR A 130 -0.92 0.37 18.83
CA TYR A 130 -0.39 1.66 18.39
C TYR A 130 -1.48 2.71 18.11
N ALA A 131 -2.75 2.36 18.29
CA ALA A 131 -3.87 3.29 18.16
C ALA A 131 -3.74 4.44 19.18
N GLY A 132 -3.63 5.68 18.68
CA GLY A 132 -3.37 6.87 19.51
C GLY A 132 -1.94 6.93 20.09
N ARG A 133 -1.03 6.11 19.60
CA ARG A 133 0.38 6.02 20.00
C ARG A 133 1.28 5.85 18.78
N GLU A 134 0.93 6.51 17.69
CA GLU A 134 1.59 6.37 16.40
C GLU A 134 3.08 6.76 16.45
N GLU A 135 3.48 7.61 17.39
CA GLU A 135 4.89 7.98 17.63
C GLU A 135 5.74 6.82 18.14
N GLU A 136 5.13 5.80 18.74
CA GLU A 136 5.83 4.61 19.26
C GLU A 136 6.00 3.51 18.19
N LEU A 137 5.47 3.68 16.97
CA LEU A 137 5.69 2.73 15.90
C LEU A 137 7.20 2.52 15.67
N PRO A 138 7.67 1.28 15.52
CA PRO A 138 9.09 1.00 15.26
C PRO A 138 9.54 1.42 13.84
N PHE A 139 8.60 1.73 12.95
CA PHE A 139 8.81 2.21 11.59
C PHE A 139 7.65 3.14 11.20
N ASP A 140 7.72 3.76 10.00
CA ASP A 140 6.59 4.48 9.42
C ASP A 140 6.50 4.19 7.92
N GLN A 141 5.50 4.71 7.22
CA GLN A 141 5.09 4.25 5.89
C GLN A 141 6.12 4.50 4.78
N HIS A 142 7.06 5.43 4.97
CA HIS A 142 8.21 5.56 4.06
C HIS A 142 9.04 4.27 3.95
N PHE A 143 9.07 3.42 5.00
CA PHE A 143 9.70 2.11 4.91
C PHE A 143 8.94 1.15 3.99
N LEU A 144 7.59 1.19 3.98
CA LEU A 144 6.80 0.38 3.06
C LEU A 144 7.10 0.74 1.60
N ILE A 145 7.18 2.06 1.29
CA ILE A 145 7.59 2.55 -0.03
C ILE A 145 9.02 2.07 -0.35
N SER A 146 9.92 2.14 0.62
CA SER A 146 11.32 1.75 0.47
C SER A 146 11.53 0.26 0.18
N LEU A 147 10.64 -0.63 0.65
CA LEU A 147 10.69 -2.06 0.35
C LEU A 147 10.52 -2.38 -1.15
N VAL A 148 10.02 -1.45 -1.93
CA VAL A 148 9.89 -1.61 -3.39
C VAL A 148 11.20 -1.29 -4.11
N ALA A 149 12.12 -0.53 -3.50
CA ALA A 149 13.38 -0.13 -4.12
C ALA A 149 14.18 -1.34 -4.67
N PRO A 150 14.90 -1.19 -5.80
CA PRO A 150 15.06 0.02 -6.61
C PRO A 150 13.96 0.24 -7.67
N ARG A 151 12.91 -0.58 -7.67
CA ARG A 151 11.81 -0.50 -8.64
C ARG A 151 10.98 0.78 -8.43
N PRO A 152 10.43 1.38 -9.50
CA PRO A 152 9.74 2.65 -9.40
C PRO A 152 8.43 2.57 -8.61
N VAL A 153 8.19 3.59 -7.79
CA VAL A 153 6.95 3.85 -7.08
C VAL A 153 6.41 5.22 -7.45
N LEU A 154 5.15 5.29 -7.83
CA LEU A 154 4.41 6.55 -7.92
C LEU A 154 3.39 6.62 -6.78
N VAL A 155 3.51 7.64 -5.94
CA VAL A 155 2.49 8.00 -4.96
C VAL A 155 1.65 9.12 -5.56
N ALA A 156 0.34 8.92 -5.61
CA ALA A 156 -0.61 9.88 -6.15
C ALA A 156 -1.65 10.24 -5.09
N SER A 157 -1.94 11.52 -4.97
CA SER A 157 -2.85 12.09 -3.98
C SER A 157 -3.81 13.09 -4.63
N ALA A 158 -4.91 13.42 -3.96
CA ALA A 158 -5.85 14.44 -4.35
C ALA A 158 -5.91 15.59 -3.35
N THR A 159 -6.07 16.83 -3.84
CA THR A 159 -6.09 18.02 -2.96
C THR A 159 -7.26 18.02 -1.98
N GLU A 160 -8.38 17.41 -2.35
CA GLU A 160 -9.60 17.39 -1.53
C GLU A 160 -9.72 16.12 -0.66
N ASP A 161 -8.92 15.09 -0.93
CA ASP A 161 -8.89 13.89 -0.10
C ASP A 161 -7.97 14.07 1.11
N LEU A 162 -8.36 14.96 2.01
CA LEU A 162 -7.63 15.20 3.25
C LEU A 162 -7.62 13.98 4.18
N TRP A 163 -8.53 13.04 3.97
CA TRP A 163 -8.58 11.78 4.71
C TRP A 163 -7.36 10.91 4.43
N ALA A 164 -6.87 10.92 3.19
CA ALA A 164 -5.66 10.20 2.80
C ALA A 164 -4.35 10.91 3.22
N ASP A 165 -4.40 12.11 3.76
CA ASP A 165 -3.23 12.94 4.11
C ASP A 165 -2.25 13.12 2.92
N PRO A 166 -2.60 13.92 1.91
CA PRO A 166 -1.73 14.13 0.74
C PRO A 166 -0.33 14.62 1.10
N ARG A 167 -0.21 15.44 2.15
CA ARG A 167 1.09 15.91 2.62
C ARG A 167 1.90 14.79 3.29
N GLY A 168 1.24 13.92 4.05
CA GLY A 168 1.87 12.74 4.65
C GLY A 168 2.35 11.74 3.61
N GLU A 169 1.57 11.53 2.55
CA GLU A 169 1.96 10.70 1.41
C GLU A 169 3.18 11.29 0.67
N PHE A 170 3.20 12.60 0.43
CA PHE A 170 4.35 13.29 -0.14
C PHE A 170 5.61 13.15 0.71
N LEU A 171 5.50 13.40 2.02
CA LEU A 171 6.64 13.33 2.94
C LEU A 171 7.21 11.92 3.03
N ALA A 172 6.35 10.89 3.02
CA ALA A 172 6.80 9.51 3.00
C ALA A 172 7.50 9.15 1.68
N ALA A 173 6.96 9.58 0.54
CA ALA A 173 7.61 9.40 -0.77
C ALA A 173 8.98 10.08 -0.80
N LYS A 174 9.09 11.31 -0.27
CA LYS A 174 10.36 12.03 -0.16
C LYS A 174 11.35 11.30 0.74
N ALA A 175 10.93 10.85 1.92
CA ALA A 175 11.78 10.14 2.88
C ALA A 175 12.25 8.77 2.35
N ALA A 176 11.42 8.04 1.60
CA ALA A 176 11.81 6.78 0.96
C ALA A 176 13.02 6.95 0.02
N GLY A 177 13.24 8.14 -0.52
CA GLY A 177 14.38 8.47 -1.36
C GLY A 177 15.74 8.17 -0.71
N GLU A 178 15.85 8.17 0.63
CA GLU A 178 17.08 7.79 1.34
C GLU A 178 17.48 6.35 0.99
N VAL A 179 16.53 5.42 0.98
CA VAL A 179 16.79 4.01 0.64
C VAL A 179 17.10 3.88 -0.86
N TYR A 180 16.38 4.60 -1.72
CA TYR A 180 16.66 4.60 -3.17
C TYR A 180 18.09 5.04 -3.48
N ARG A 181 18.65 6.00 -2.72
CA ARG A 181 20.06 6.41 -2.86
C ARG A 181 21.05 5.29 -2.58
N LEU A 182 20.74 4.32 -1.73
CA LEU A 182 21.60 3.14 -1.50
C LEU A 182 21.71 2.25 -2.76
N PHE A 183 20.74 2.36 -3.67
CA PHE A 183 20.73 1.66 -4.96
C PHE A 183 21.21 2.55 -6.12
N GLY A 184 21.72 3.75 -5.82
CA GLY A 184 22.23 4.69 -6.82
C GLY A 184 21.16 5.55 -7.51
N ALA A 185 19.90 5.50 -7.05
CA ALA A 185 18.79 6.32 -7.56
C ALA A 185 18.57 7.55 -6.68
N ALA A 186 18.24 8.70 -7.27
CA ALA A 186 18.09 9.96 -6.51
C ALA A 186 16.81 10.03 -5.65
N GLY A 187 15.90 9.08 -5.81
CA GLY A 187 14.59 9.15 -5.18
C GLY A 187 13.74 10.26 -5.76
N LEU A 188 12.87 10.89 -4.97
CA LEU A 188 12.02 11.99 -5.45
C LEU A 188 12.82 13.25 -5.82
N GLY A 189 14.01 13.45 -5.23
CA GLY A 189 14.98 14.47 -5.65
C GLY A 189 14.46 15.91 -5.61
N THR A 190 13.61 16.27 -4.63
CA THR A 190 13.02 17.60 -4.52
C THR A 190 13.31 18.24 -3.17
N GLU A 191 13.59 19.53 -3.18
CA GLU A 191 13.68 20.37 -1.98
C GLU A 191 12.34 21.02 -1.61
N ALA A 192 11.31 20.87 -2.43
CA ALA A 192 9.98 21.40 -2.13
C ALA A 192 9.47 20.89 -0.77
N GLU A 193 8.81 21.76 -0.02
CA GLU A 193 8.11 21.38 1.21
C GLU A 193 6.82 20.63 0.90
N PHE A 194 6.12 21.04 -0.15
CA PHE A 194 4.94 20.38 -0.72
C PHE A 194 4.72 20.91 -2.14
N PRO A 195 4.47 20.04 -3.14
CA PRO A 195 4.29 20.50 -4.51
C PRO A 195 2.92 21.16 -4.74
N PRO A 196 2.82 22.10 -5.68
CA PRO A 196 1.53 22.57 -6.14
C PRO A 196 0.77 21.46 -6.89
N PRO A 197 -0.57 21.50 -6.91
CA PRO A 197 -1.36 20.52 -7.64
C PRO A 197 -1.08 20.56 -9.15
N ASP A 198 -1.37 19.43 -9.80
CA ASP A 198 -1.27 19.20 -11.25
C ASP A 198 0.13 19.40 -11.84
N ARG A 199 1.14 19.35 -10.98
CA ARG A 199 2.55 19.35 -11.36
C ARG A 199 3.25 18.09 -10.81
N PRO A 200 3.29 17.01 -11.60
CA PRO A 200 3.92 15.77 -11.15
C PRO A 200 5.41 15.97 -10.92
N LEU A 201 5.91 15.37 -9.86
CA LEU A 201 7.33 15.25 -9.58
C LEU A 201 7.78 13.85 -10.00
N TYR A 202 8.58 13.77 -11.04
CA TYR A 202 9.18 12.52 -11.49
C TYR A 202 10.64 12.51 -11.04
N GLY A 203 10.89 11.80 -9.95
CA GLY A 203 12.24 11.54 -9.49
C GLY A 203 12.82 10.26 -10.09
N ASP A 204 14.00 9.89 -9.65
CA ASP A 204 14.63 8.63 -10.02
C ASP A 204 14.21 7.54 -9.04
N GLY A 205 13.33 6.64 -9.48
CA GLY A 205 12.75 5.56 -8.70
C GLY A 205 11.52 5.93 -7.87
N VAL A 206 11.36 7.19 -7.45
CA VAL A 206 10.18 7.65 -6.72
C VAL A 206 9.53 8.83 -7.44
N GLY A 207 8.23 8.76 -7.66
CA GLY A 207 7.42 9.85 -8.18
C GLY A 207 6.32 10.27 -7.21
N TYR A 208 5.88 11.51 -7.30
CA TYR A 208 4.72 12.02 -6.58
C TYR A 208 3.84 12.89 -7.48
N TYR A 209 2.53 12.69 -7.38
CA TYR A 209 1.56 13.49 -8.11
C TYR A 209 0.39 13.91 -7.21
N LEU A 210 0.22 15.21 -7.04
CA LEU A 210 -0.95 15.80 -6.38
C LEU A 210 -1.89 16.30 -7.46
N ARG A 211 -3.05 15.66 -7.64
CA ARG A 211 -4.09 16.14 -8.58
C ARG A 211 -5.06 17.11 -7.89
N THR A 212 -5.64 18.00 -8.65
CA THR A 212 -6.80 18.78 -8.24
C THR A 212 -8.04 17.86 -8.13
N GLY A 213 -8.89 18.06 -7.11
CA GLY A 213 -10.10 17.25 -6.86
C GLY A 213 -9.99 16.29 -5.70
#